data_09544ffae243881305ff1f38f556e800
#
_entry.id   09544ffae243881305ff1f38f556e800
#
_cell.length_a   1.000
_cell.length_b   1.000
_cell.length_c   1.000
_cell.angle_alpha   90.00
_cell.angle_beta   90.00
_cell.angle_gamma   90.00
#
_symmetry.space_group_name_H-M   'P 1'
#
loop_
_entity.id
_entity.type
_entity.pdbx_description
1 polymer ?
#
loop_
_entity_poly.entity_id
_entity_poly.type
_entity_poly.pdbx_seq_one_letter_code
_entity_poly.pdbx_strand_id
1 'polypeptide(L)'
;SVNCAGCRFENITVYSTPGGRGFEEHLAGGNVYRACRLMRRAPEDDFAQRAVRRLRSGNHDAFMSRRAIVGPKILDCVAEYHCDDAVNISGMYGIVYAVKGNRIRLVEYIPSVFHVGDVAQSMAYDGKPLPDMKVVRVSPRAPTTASERAALKRFKIPKGIADGCKTAFDLTVDDASALKPGDAVI
;
A
#
# COMPACT_ATOMS: atom_id res chain seq x y z
N SER A 1 10.41 7.06 -4.23
CA SER A 1 11.47 6.09 -3.90
C SER A 1 10.93 4.68 -3.90
N VAL A 2 11.71 3.70 -4.26
CA VAL A 2 11.37 2.28 -4.23
C VAL A 2 12.48 1.54 -3.47
N ASN A 3 12.12 0.66 -2.53
CA ASN A 3 13.06 -0.10 -1.69
C ASN A 3 14.09 0.79 -0.96
N CYS A 4 13.70 1.97 -0.55
CA CYS A 4 14.56 2.95 0.11
C CYS A 4 14.12 3.14 1.56
N ALA A 5 14.99 2.92 2.52
CA ALA A 5 14.69 3.05 3.94
C ALA A 5 15.58 4.11 4.62
N GLY A 6 15.03 4.81 5.62
CA GLY A 6 15.74 5.81 6.42
C GLY A 6 16.18 7.06 5.66
N CYS A 7 15.62 7.33 4.48
CA CYS A 7 15.94 8.53 3.72
C CYS A 7 15.32 9.77 4.35
N ARG A 8 16.00 10.92 4.18
CA ARG A 8 15.48 12.23 4.57
C ARG A 8 15.33 13.13 3.36
N PHE A 9 14.14 13.71 3.23
CA PHE A 9 13.78 14.69 2.22
C PHE A 9 13.40 15.98 2.95
N GLU A 10 14.14 17.04 2.75
CA GLU A 10 13.95 18.29 3.49
C GLU A 10 13.89 19.49 2.56
N ASN A 11 12.96 20.41 2.82
CA ASN A 11 12.79 21.67 2.10
C ASN A 11 12.59 21.51 0.58
N ILE A 12 11.94 20.43 0.13
CA ILE A 12 11.65 20.19 -1.28
C ILE A 12 10.29 20.77 -1.61
N THR A 13 10.21 21.61 -2.63
CA THR A 13 8.94 22.10 -3.16
C THR A 13 8.69 21.52 -4.56
N VAL A 14 7.52 20.88 -4.70
CA VAL A 14 7.02 20.37 -5.98
C VAL A 14 5.88 21.26 -6.43
N TYR A 15 6.00 21.84 -7.63
CA TYR A 15 5.00 22.79 -8.15
C TYR A 15 4.02 22.19 -9.15
N SER A 16 4.27 21.00 -9.65
CA SER A 16 3.35 20.34 -10.58
C SER A 16 3.68 18.85 -10.74
N THR A 17 2.66 18.02 -10.59
CA THR A 17 2.75 16.58 -10.87
C THR A 17 1.57 16.17 -11.77
N PRO A 18 1.66 16.40 -13.09
CA PRO A 18 0.52 16.21 -13.99
C PRO A 18 0.09 14.75 -14.15
N GLY A 19 0.99 13.81 -13.94
CA GLY A 19 0.73 12.37 -14.11
C GLY A 19 1.11 11.49 -12.93
N GLY A 20 1.43 12.08 -11.76
CA GLY A 20 1.87 11.30 -10.60
C GLY A 20 1.58 11.98 -9.27
N ARG A 21 2.04 11.35 -8.20
CA ARG A 21 1.98 11.86 -6.83
C ARG A 21 3.08 12.89 -6.60
N GLY A 22 2.89 13.72 -5.58
CA GLY A 22 3.91 14.70 -5.19
C GLY A 22 5.16 14.04 -4.65
N PHE A 23 4.99 13.24 -3.61
CA PHE A 23 6.02 12.43 -2.96
C PHE A 23 5.49 10.99 -2.85
N GLU A 24 6.22 10.05 -3.41
CA GLU A 24 5.79 8.66 -3.49
C GLU A 24 6.90 7.72 -3.03
N GLU A 25 6.53 6.75 -2.19
CA GLU A 25 7.40 5.66 -1.79
C GLU A 25 6.70 4.31 -1.86
N HIS A 26 7.46 3.28 -2.23
CA HIS A 26 7.01 1.90 -2.27
C HIS A 26 8.03 1.00 -1.60
N LEU A 27 7.57 0.02 -0.81
CA LEU A 27 8.44 -0.94 -0.15
C LEU A 27 9.54 -0.25 0.66
N ALA A 28 9.24 0.93 1.19
CA ALA A 28 10.17 1.76 1.92
C ALA A 28 10.01 1.54 3.43
N GLY A 29 10.83 2.20 4.22
CA GLY A 29 10.68 2.13 5.66
C GLY A 29 11.35 3.28 6.39
N GLY A 30 10.59 3.95 7.29
CA GLY A 30 11.12 4.98 8.18
C GLY A 30 11.66 6.22 7.47
N ASN A 31 11.20 6.55 6.28
CA ASN A 31 11.61 7.78 5.58
C ASN A 31 11.04 9.00 6.27
N VAL A 32 11.74 10.12 6.16
CA VAL A 32 11.35 11.40 6.77
C VAL A 32 11.19 12.45 5.69
N TYR A 33 10.01 13.03 5.59
CA TYR A 33 9.70 14.21 4.80
C TYR A 33 9.53 15.38 5.75
N ARG A 34 10.40 16.38 5.68
CA ARG A 34 10.35 17.56 6.55
C ARG A 34 10.29 18.83 5.73
N ALA A 35 9.36 19.72 6.05
CA ALA A 35 9.17 21.00 5.37
C ALA A 35 9.04 20.86 3.83
N CYS A 36 8.53 19.69 3.36
CA CYS A 36 8.27 19.44 1.97
C CYS A 36 6.92 20.01 1.55
N ARG A 37 6.82 20.49 0.33
CA ARG A 37 5.61 21.16 -0.15
C ARG A 37 5.18 20.66 -1.52
N LEU A 38 3.89 20.39 -1.67
CA LEU A 38 3.23 20.29 -2.97
C LEU A 38 2.27 21.48 -3.08
N MET A 39 2.55 22.39 -3.99
CA MET A 39 1.80 23.64 -4.11
C MET A 39 1.77 24.15 -5.56
N ARG A 40 0.88 25.10 -5.83
CA ARG A 40 0.87 25.78 -7.12
C ARG A 40 2.00 26.78 -7.19
N ARG A 41 2.67 26.86 -8.34
CA ARG A 41 3.58 27.95 -8.59
C ARG A 41 2.79 29.25 -8.69
N ALA A 42 3.31 30.34 -8.12
CA ALA A 42 2.76 31.66 -8.31
C ALA A 42 2.90 32.09 -9.78
N PRO A 43 1.96 32.86 -10.36
CA PRO A 43 2.05 33.28 -11.76
C PRO A 43 3.33 34.03 -12.10
N GLU A 44 3.81 34.86 -11.18
CA GLU A 44 5.06 35.62 -11.29
C GLU A 44 6.30 34.74 -11.29
N ASP A 45 6.24 33.56 -10.71
CA ASP A 45 7.33 32.58 -10.65
C ASP A 45 7.25 31.55 -11.79
N ASP A 46 6.21 31.58 -12.61
CA ASP A 46 6.07 30.63 -13.71
C ASP A 46 6.98 31.08 -14.88
N PHE A 47 8.05 30.30 -15.13
CA PHE A 47 8.98 30.57 -16.23
C PHE A 47 8.30 30.67 -17.62
N ALA A 48 7.10 30.11 -17.76
CA ALA A 48 6.29 30.26 -18.96
C ALA A 48 5.52 31.59 -19.00
N GLN A 49 5.71 32.46 -18.01
CA GLN A 49 5.07 33.81 -17.88
C GLN A 49 3.56 33.76 -18.11
N ARG A 50 2.90 32.72 -17.62
CA ARG A 50 1.46 32.57 -17.79
C ARG A 50 0.74 33.52 -16.84
N ALA A 51 -0.03 34.42 -17.36
CA ALA A 51 -0.88 35.33 -16.57
C ALA A 51 -1.96 34.62 -15.76
N VAL A 52 -2.20 33.32 -16.03
CA VAL A 52 -3.26 32.53 -15.39
C VAL A 52 -2.66 31.56 -14.38
N ARG A 53 -3.08 31.68 -13.13
CA ARG A 53 -2.71 30.78 -12.06
C ARG A 53 -3.18 29.35 -12.37
N ARG A 54 -2.30 28.37 -12.20
CA ARG A 54 -2.65 26.96 -12.32
C ARG A 54 -3.73 26.61 -11.31
N LEU A 55 -4.75 25.84 -11.72
CA LEU A 55 -5.83 25.41 -10.83
C LEU A 55 -5.34 24.38 -9.81
N ARG A 56 -4.37 23.54 -10.19
CA ARG A 56 -3.90 22.39 -9.40
C ARG A 56 -2.39 22.36 -9.25
N SER A 57 -1.94 21.81 -8.13
CA SER A 57 -0.55 21.46 -7.89
C SER A 57 -0.24 20.02 -8.31
N GLY A 58 -1.22 19.12 -8.28
CA GLY A 58 -1.09 17.71 -8.67
C GLY A 58 -2.43 17.06 -8.98
N ASN A 59 -2.41 15.93 -9.66
CA ASN A 59 -3.60 15.17 -10.05
C ASN A 59 -3.87 13.94 -9.17
N HIS A 60 -2.97 13.62 -8.27
CA HIS A 60 -3.03 12.49 -7.35
C HIS A 60 -2.63 12.91 -5.94
N ASP A 61 -2.40 11.91 -5.08
CA ASP A 61 -1.98 12.09 -3.69
C ASP A 61 -0.77 13.02 -3.57
N ALA A 62 -0.75 13.83 -2.52
CA ALA A 62 0.43 14.66 -2.25
C ALA A 62 1.57 13.84 -1.66
N PHE A 63 1.29 13.04 -0.64
CA PHE A 63 2.23 12.10 -0.02
C PHE A 63 1.63 10.70 -0.05
N MET A 64 2.31 9.75 -0.67
CA MET A 64 1.86 8.37 -0.74
C MET A 64 2.93 7.40 -0.29
N SER A 65 2.59 6.52 0.66
CA SER A 65 3.42 5.40 1.10
C SER A 65 2.66 4.09 0.92
N ARG A 66 3.25 3.18 0.16
CA ARG A 66 2.67 1.84 -0.07
C ARG A 66 3.61 0.74 0.40
N ARG A 67 3.06 -0.20 1.15
CA ARG A 67 3.77 -1.41 1.60
C ARG A 67 5.01 -1.09 2.42
N ALA A 68 5.00 -0.02 3.19
CA ALA A 68 6.07 0.31 4.11
C ALA A 68 5.89 -0.52 5.40
N ILE A 69 6.95 -1.22 5.82
CA ILE A 69 6.97 -1.93 7.11
C ILE A 69 7.00 -0.92 8.25
N VAL A 70 7.79 0.14 8.10
CA VAL A 70 7.80 1.30 8.99
C VAL A 70 7.31 2.50 8.21
N GLY A 71 6.18 3.06 8.60
CA GLY A 71 5.56 4.20 7.91
C GLY A 71 6.45 5.44 7.87
N PRO A 72 6.17 6.38 6.96
CA PRO A 72 6.92 7.62 6.85
C PRO A 72 6.64 8.57 8.01
N LYS A 73 7.57 9.47 8.28
CA LYS A 73 7.33 10.66 9.10
C LYS A 73 7.13 11.86 8.18
N ILE A 74 5.97 12.49 8.24
CA ILE A 74 5.62 13.68 7.46
C ILE A 74 5.51 14.83 8.45
N LEU A 75 6.49 15.75 8.43
CA LEU A 75 6.68 16.77 9.45
C LEU A 75 6.71 18.16 8.79
N ASP A 76 5.90 19.08 9.28
CA ASP A 76 5.87 20.48 8.83
C ASP A 76 5.68 20.62 7.30
N CYS A 77 4.96 19.66 6.69
CA CYS A 77 4.74 19.62 5.26
C CYS A 77 3.45 20.34 4.85
N VAL A 78 3.40 20.77 3.60
CA VAL A 78 2.24 21.46 3.03
C VAL A 78 1.76 20.72 1.77
N ALA A 79 0.45 20.48 1.67
CA ALA A 79 -0.19 19.93 0.48
C ALA A 79 -1.40 20.80 0.12
N GLU A 80 -1.31 21.49 -1.02
CA GLU A 80 -2.33 22.42 -1.46
C GLU A 80 -2.78 22.13 -2.89
N TYR A 81 -4.09 22.25 -3.15
CA TYR A 81 -4.67 22.19 -4.50
C TYR A 81 -4.36 20.92 -5.30
N HIS A 82 -4.07 19.82 -4.63
CA HIS A 82 -4.02 18.48 -5.24
C HIS A 82 -5.44 17.92 -5.40
N CYS A 83 -5.59 16.84 -6.14
CA CYS A 83 -6.91 16.31 -6.53
C CYS A 83 -7.27 14.98 -5.90
N ASP A 84 -6.47 14.48 -4.99
CA ASP A 84 -6.66 13.21 -4.31
C ASP A 84 -6.29 13.37 -2.83
N ASP A 85 -5.79 12.34 -2.15
CA ASP A 85 -5.45 12.40 -0.74
C ASP A 85 -4.25 13.31 -0.44
N ALA A 86 -4.32 14.08 0.64
CA ALA A 86 -3.14 14.80 1.14
C ALA A 86 -2.06 13.83 1.64
N VAL A 87 -2.48 12.75 2.31
CA VAL A 87 -1.62 11.66 2.76
C VAL A 87 -2.35 10.34 2.55
N ASN A 88 -1.75 9.43 1.79
CA ASN A 88 -2.23 8.08 1.57
C ASN A 88 -1.16 7.09 2.06
N ILE A 89 -1.45 6.40 3.15
CA ILE A 89 -0.59 5.33 3.67
C ILE A 89 -1.39 4.04 3.56
N SER A 90 -0.92 3.12 2.72
CA SER A 90 -1.64 1.89 2.42
C SER A 90 -0.75 0.65 2.49
N GLY A 91 -1.22 -0.35 3.25
CA GLY A 91 -0.71 -1.71 3.20
C GLY A 91 -1.27 -2.50 2.03
N MET A 92 -0.72 -3.69 1.83
CA MET A 92 -1.25 -4.69 0.92
C MET A 92 -1.58 -5.93 1.73
N TYR A 93 -2.69 -6.56 1.39
CA TYR A 93 -3.14 -7.75 2.09
C TYR A 93 -3.36 -8.91 1.13
N GLY A 94 -3.13 -10.10 1.62
CA GLY A 94 -3.56 -11.33 0.98
C GLY A 94 -4.92 -11.78 1.54
N ILE A 95 -5.78 -12.31 0.68
CA ILE A 95 -7.06 -12.90 1.06
C ILE A 95 -6.84 -14.37 1.33
N VAL A 96 -7.26 -14.85 2.48
CA VAL A 96 -7.17 -16.26 2.85
C VAL A 96 -8.10 -17.08 1.96
N TYR A 97 -7.51 -17.90 1.10
CA TYR A 97 -8.24 -18.86 0.29
C TYR A 97 -8.53 -20.15 1.06
N ALA A 98 -7.53 -20.68 1.75
CA ALA A 98 -7.62 -21.90 2.53
C ALA A 98 -6.61 -21.91 3.69
N VAL A 99 -6.97 -22.61 4.74
CA VAL A 99 -6.09 -22.89 5.89
C VAL A 99 -5.99 -24.40 6.07
N LYS A 100 -4.76 -24.91 6.22
CA LYS A 100 -4.49 -26.31 6.50
C LYS A 100 -3.38 -26.42 7.57
N GLY A 101 -3.79 -26.65 8.81
CA GLY A 101 -2.89 -26.50 9.96
C GLY A 101 -2.37 -25.06 9.99
N ASN A 102 -1.06 -24.90 10.12
CA ASN A 102 -0.40 -23.59 10.14
C ASN A 102 -0.03 -23.06 8.75
N ARG A 103 -0.46 -23.70 7.68
CA ARG A 103 -0.25 -23.25 6.31
C ARG A 103 -1.49 -22.55 5.78
N ILE A 104 -1.31 -21.32 5.34
CA ILE A 104 -2.33 -20.43 4.80
C ILE A 104 -2.09 -20.27 3.31
N ARG A 105 -3.06 -20.53 2.46
CA ARG A 105 -3.03 -20.17 1.05
C ARG A 105 -3.62 -18.79 0.89
N LEU A 106 -2.79 -17.83 0.44
CA LEU A 106 -3.18 -16.44 0.20
C LEU A 106 -3.33 -16.16 -1.29
N VAL A 107 -4.32 -15.32 -1.62
CA VAL A 107 -4.55 -14.78 -2.97
C VAL A 107 -4.42 -13.26 -2.88
N GLU A 108 -3.67 -12.65 -3.80
CA GLU A 108 -3.30 -11.24 -3.72
C GLU A 108 -3.71 -10.46 -4.97
N TYR A 109 -4.19 -9.23 -4.76
CA TYR A 109 -4.38 -8.23 -5.80
C TYR A 109 -3.05 -7.57 -6.18
N ILE A 110 -2.30 -7.13 -5.19
CA ILE A 110 -0.95 -6.61 -5.34
C ILE A 110 -0.05 -7.44 -4.41
N PRO A 111 1.12 -7.90 -4.88
CA PRO A 111 2.00 -8.73 -4.07
C PRO A 111 2.38 -8.05 -2.76
N SER A 112 2.05 -8.68 -1.63
CA SER A 112 2.57 -8.34 -0.31
C SER A 112 4.03 -8.76 -0.17
N VAL A 113 4.71 -8.26 0.86
CA VAL A 113 6.11 -8.66 1.13
C VAL A 113 6.17 -9.24 2.52
N PHE A 114 6.34 -10.55 2.59
CA PHE A 114 6.57 -11.27 3.82
C PHE A 114 7.97 -11.87 3.83
N HIS A 115 8.64 -11.79 4.98
CA HIS A 115 9.90 -12.48 5.24
C HIS A 115 9.74 -13.43 6.42
N VAL A 116 10.59 -14.43 6.48
CA VAL A 116 10.65 -15.33 7.64
C VAL A 116 11.04 -14.49 8.88
N GLY A 117 10.27 -14.64 9.95
CA GLY A 117 10.43 -13.88 11.18
C GLY A 117 9.53 -12.63 11.30
N ASP A 118 8.90 -12.18 10.22
CA ASP A 118 7.92 -11.08 10.28
C ASP A 118 6.74 -11.46 11.16
N VAL A 119 6.07 -10.44 11.69
CA VAL A 119 4.76 -10.54 12.32
C VAL A 119 3.70 -10.25 11.27
N ALA A 120 2.92 -11.26 10.91
CA ALA A 120 1.78 -11.11 10.03
C ALA A 120 0.56 -10.73 10.88
N GLN A 121 -0.02 -9.59 10.60
CA GLN A 121 -1.29 -9.18 11.17
C GLN A 121 -2.45 -9.76 10.38
N SER A 122 -3.54 -10.04 11.05
CA SER A 122 -4.71 -10.59 10.38
C SER A 122 -6.01 -9.97 10.85
N MET A 123 -6.99 -9.98 9.96
CA MET A 123 -8.29 -9.39 10.19
C MET A 123 -9.39 -10.29 9.63
N ALA A 124 -10.40 -10.56 10.44
CA ALA A 124 -11.59 -11.26 10.01
C ALA A 124 -12.33 -10.46 8.93
N TYR A 125 -13.10 -11.15 8.11
CA TYR A 125 -13.89 -10.52 7.03
C TYR A 125 -14.82 -9.38 7.53
N ASP A 126 -15.30 -9.46 8.79
CA ASP A 126 -16.14 -8.41 9.41
C ASP A 126 -15.33 -7.23 9.98
N GLY A 127 -14.02 -7.18 9.76
CA GLY A 127 -13.13 -6.11 10.19
C GLY A 127 -12.58 -6.26 11.61
N LYS A 128 -12.83 -7.37 12.29
CA LYS A 128 -12.27 -7.62 13.63
C LYS A 128 -10.82 -8.05 13.55
N PRO A 129 -9.89 -7.42 14.31
CA PRO A 129 -8.54 -7.93 14.44
C PRO A 129 -8.53 -9.38 14.94
N LEU A 130 -7.64 -10.17 14.38
CA LEU A 130 -7.34 -11.53 14.83
C LEU A 130 -5.93 -11.54 15.45
N PRO A 131 -5.54 -12.59 16.18
CA PRO A 131 -4.20 -12.68 16.74
C PRO A 131 -3.10 -12.54 15.69
N ASP A 132 -2.03 -11.83 16.05
CA ASP A 132 -0.82 -11.73 15.26
C ASP A 132 -0.15 -13.10 15.15
N MET A 133 0.52 -13.35 14.01
CA MET A 133 1.16 -14.62 13.72
C MET A 133 2.60 -14.38 13.30
N LYS A 134 3.51 -15.25 13.70
CA LYS A 134 4.90 -15.19 13.25
C LYS A 134 5.07 -15.98 11.96
N VAL A 135 5.66 -15.35 10.95
CA VAL A 135 5.95 -15.98 9.66
C VAL A 135 7.11 -16.98 9.80
N VAL A 136 6.85 -18.23 9.49
CA VAL A 136 7.82 -19.32 9.55
C VAL A 136 8.38 -19.65 8.17
N ARG A 137 7.53 -19.56 7.13
CA ARG A 137 7.94 -19.84 5.75
C ARG A 137 7.05 -19.10 4.75
N VAL A 138 7.67 -18.65 3.67
CA VAL A 138 6.99 -18.06 2.51
C VAL A 138 7.31 -18.88 1.27
N SER A 139 6.31 -19.34 0.54
CA SER A 139 6.51 -20.02 -0.75
C SER A 139 6.69 -19.04 -1.90
N PRO A 140 7.26 -19.49 -3.02
CA PRO A 140 7.19 -18.71 -4.26
C PRO A 140 5.74 -18.43 -4.67
N ARG A 141 5.53 -17.28 -5.32
CA ARG A 141 4.24 -16.92 -5.91
C ARG A 141 3.99 -17.68 -7.19
N ALA A 142 2.72 -18.00 -7.42
CA ALA A 142 2.24 -18.62 -8.64
C ALA A 142 0.97 -17.88 -9.14
N PRO A 143 0.63 -18.01 -10.42
CA PRO A 143 -0.66 -17.51 -10.92
C PRO A 143 -1.83 -18.16 -10.18
N THR A 144 -2.89 -17.37 -9.92
CA THR A 144 -4.13 -17.89 -9.32
C THR A 144 -4.80 -18.91 -10.23
N THR A 145 -5.30 -19.97 -9.66
CA THR A 145 -6.12 -20.99 -10.33
C THR A 145 -7.57 -20.48 -10.58
N ALA A 146 -8.30 -21.17 -11.43
CA ALA A 146 -9.72 -20.88 -11.66
C ALA A 146 -10.57 -21.07 -10.38
N SER A 147 -10.23 -22.07 -9.56
CA SER A 147 -10.93 -22.34 -8.29
C SER A 147 -10.67 -21.24 -7.26
N GLU A 148 -9.46 -20.73 -7.16
CA GLU A 148 -9.13 -19.62 -6.27
C GLU A 148 -9.91 -18.36 -6.66
N ARG A 149 -9.93 -18.01 -7.95
CA ARG A 149 -10.72 -16.86 -8.45
C ARG A 149 -12.22 -17.02 -8.22
N ALA A 150 -12.76 -18.24 -8.41
CA ALA A 150 -14.18 -18.52 -8.14
C ALA A 150 -14.51 -18.40 -6.64
N ALA A 151 -13.60 -18.78 -5.77
CA ALA A 151 -13.78 -18.66 -4.32
C ALA A 151 -13.87 -17.20 -3.85
N LEU A 152 -13.12 -16.29 -4.43
CA LEU A 152 -13.17 -14.85 -4.09
C LEU A 152 -14.58 -14.27 -4.26
N LYS A 153 -15.33 -14.73 -5.27
CA LYS A 153 -16.72 -14.34 -5.49
C LYS A 153 -17.63 -14.88 -4.36
N ARG A 154 -17.38 -16.11 -3.91
CA ARG A 154 -18.13 -16.70 -2.78
C ARG A 154 -17.86 -15.99 -1.47
N PHE A 155 -16.66 -15.48 -1.27
CA PHE A 155 -16.29 -14.66 -0.11
C PHE A 155 -16.81 -13.21 -0.21
N LYS A 156 -17.62 -12.88 -1.23
CA LYS A 156 -18.17 -11.55 -1.46
C LYS A 156 -17.10 -10.44 -1.58
N ILE A 157 -15.90 -10.80 -2.00
CA ILE A 157 -14.84 -9.82 -2.28
C ILE A 157 -15.30 -8.92 -3.45
N PRO A 158 -15.15 -7.60 -3.34
CA PRO A 158 -15.56 -6.68 -4.40
C PRO A 158 -14.98 -7.09 -5.75
N LYS A 159 -15.81 -7.04 -6.81
CA LYS A 159 -15.45 -7.54 -8.14
C LYS A 159 -14.13 -6.99 -8.65
N GLY A 160 -13.88 -5.69 -8.50
CA GLY A 160 -12.63 -5.06 -8.95
C GLY A 160 -11.38 -5.63 -8.28
N ILE A 161 -11.48 -5.99 -6.99
CA ILE A 161 -10.40 -6.65 -6.26
C ILE A 161 -10.27 -8.11 -6.69
N ALA A 162 -11.39 -8.84 -6.74
CA ALA A 162 -11.39 -10.25 -7.13
C ALA A 162 -10.84 -10.49 -8.54
N ASP A 163 -11.21 -9.64 -9.51
CA ASP A 163 -10.72 -9.72 -10.88
C ASP A 163 -9.22 -9.35 -11.00
N GLY A 164 -8.73 -8.52 -10.09
CA GLY A 164 -7.33 -8.12 -10.02
C GLY A 164 -6.42 -9.10 -9.27
N CYS A 165 -6.96 -10.03 -8.50
CA CYS A 165 -6.19 -11.04 -7.77
C CYS A 165 -5.59 -12.07 -8.73
N LYS A 166 -4.33 -11.89 -9.11
CA LYS A 166 -3.65 -12.71 -10.14
C LYS A 166 -2.56 -13.62 -9.60
N THR A 167 -2.16 -13.41 -8.36
CA THR A 167 -1.09 -14.19 -7.72
C THR A 167 -1.58 -14.85 -6.44
N ALA A 168 -1.00 -15.99 -6.12
CA ALA A 168 -1.25 -16.72 -4.90
C ALA A 168 0.04 -17.38 -4.39
N PHE A 169 0.15 -17.57 -3.09
CA PHE A 169 1.28 -18.22 -2.44
C PHE A 169 0.87 -18.85 -1.12
N ASP A 170 1.73 -19.71 -0.58
CA ASP A 170 1.53 -20.28 0.75
C ASP A 170 2.39 -19.54 1.77
N LEU A 171 1.76 -19.13 2.85
CA LEU A 171 2.39 -18.60 4.06
C LEU A 171 2.26 -19.66 5.16
N THR A 172 3.39 -20.03 5.78
CA THR A 172 3.35 -20.87 7.00
C THR A 172 3.66 -19.97 8.18
N VAL A 173 2.82 -20.05 9.20
CA VAL A 173 2.93 -19.27 10.43
C VAL A 173 3.02 -20.17 11.64
N ASP A 174 3.27 -19.62 12.82
CA ASP A 174 3.32 -20.38 14.08
C ASP A 174 1.92 -20.86 14.54
N ASP A 175 0.89 -20.04 14.35
CA ASP A 175 -0.50 -20.43 14.64
C ASP A 175 -1.49 -19.73 13.67
N ALA A 176 -2.21 -20.53 12.89
CA ALA A 176 -3.25 -20.06 11.97
C ALA A 176 -4.66 -20.48 12.43
N SER A 177 -4.84 -20.95 13.66
CA SER A 177 -6.12 -21.54 14.14
C SER A 177 -7.30 -20.57 14.14
N ALA A 178 -7.04 -19.28 14.26
CA ALA A 178 -8.07 -18.23 14.24
C ALA A 178 -8.55 -17.87 12.83
N LEU A 179 -7.81 -18.21 11.78
CA LEU A 179 -8.09 -17.80 10.41
C LEU A 179 -9.14 -18.66 9.72
N LYS A 180 -9.91 -18.00 8.86
CA LYS A 180 -10.92 -18.63 7.99
C LYS A 180 -10.77 -18.14 6.55
N PRO A 181 -11.24 -18.92 5.56
CA PRO A 181 -11.36 -18.44 4.19
C PRO A 181 -12.18 -17.15 4.09
N GLY A 182 -11.63 -16.15 3.40
CA GLY A 182 -12.19 -14.81 3.28
C GLY A 182 -11.56 -13.75 4.19
N ASP A 183 -10.84 -14.15 5.24
CA ASP A 183 -10.09 -13.22 6.08
C ASP A 183 -8.90 -12.59 5.33
N ALA A 184 -8.33 -11.52 5.88
CA ALA A 184 -7.19 -10.82 5.33
C ALA A 184 -5.93 -11.01 6.18
N VAL A 185 -4.77 -11.06 5.53
CA VAL A 185 -3.43 -11.11 6.18
C VAL A 185 -2.54 -10.03 5.56
N ILE A 186 -1.93 -9.23 6.41
CA ILE A 186 -1.05 -8.09 6.08
C ILE A 186 0.34 -8.36 6.61
#